data_95ea35a49822f3c2c32a07cc83b14d05
#
_entry.id   95ea35a49822f3c2c32a07cc83b14d05
#
_cell.length_a   1.000
_cell.length_b   1.000
_cell.length_c   1.000
_cell.angle_alpha   90.00
_cell.angle_beta   90.00
_cell.angle_gamma   90.00
#
_symmetry.space_group_name_H-M   'P 1'
#
loop_
_entity.id
_entity.type
_entity.pdbx_description
1 polymer ?
#
loop_
_entity_poly.entity_id
_entity_poly.type
_entity_poly.pdbx_seq_one_letter_code
_entity_poly.pdbx_strand_id
1 'polypeptide(L)'
;MDERRESEATPTKNRTAVERTSEREVVVTRTVNGPARLVFEAWTKAELFRRWWVPKSYGLTLLSCEMDVRVGGRYRLVFSHQASTMEFFGTYREVTPHSRLVWTNEEGDNGETVTTVTFDENAGKTLLVVHDLYPSKEALDAAVASGATGGMPESLDQLDELLVSLGSSSVTK
;
A
#
# COMPACT_ATOMS: atom_id res chain seq x y z
N MET A 1 -22.64 25.24 0.71
CA MET A 1 -23.33 24.02 0.80
C MET A 1 -23.32 23.15 -0.44
N ASP A 2 -23.08 23.72 -1.55
CA ASP A 2 -23.00 22.92 -2.76
C ASP A 2 -21.75 22.14 -2.87
N GLU A 3 -20.77 22.52 -2.12
CA GLU A 3 -19.49 21.81 -2.16
C GLU A 3 -19.67 20.36 -1.83
N ARG A 4 -20.52 20.10 -0.89
CA ARG A 4 -20.77 18.74 -0.46
C ARG A 4 -21.36 17.92 -1.58
N ARG A 5 -22.26 18.52 -2.32
CA ARG A 5 -22.89 17.82 -3.41
C ARG A 5 -21.94 17.57 -4.55
N GLU A 6 -21.02 18.49 -4.76
CA GLU A 6 -20.03 18.27 -5.80
C GLU A 6 -19.15 17.10 -5.48
N SER A 7 -18.78 16.98 -4.23
CA SER A 7 -18.05 15.82 -3.79
C SER A 7 -18.79 14.54 -4.08
N GLU A 8 -20.07 14.56 -3.87
CA GLU A 8 -20.89 13.40 -4.15
C GLU A 8 -21.03 13.15 -5.63
N ALA A 9 -20.96 14.19 -6.42
CA ALA A 9 -21.11 14.03 -7.86
C ALA A 9 -19.94 13.32 -8.51
N THR A 10 -18.82 13.20 -7.83
CA THR A 10 -17.67 12.46 -8.34
C THR A 10 -17.33 11.33 -7.40
N PRO A 11 -18.24 10.36 -7.28
CA PRO A 11 -18.08 9.33 -6.25
C PRO A 11 -16.95 8.35 -6.51
N THR A 12 -16.42 8.32 -7.74
CA THR A 12 -15.35 7.39 -8.05
C THR A 12 -14.01 7.84 -7.49
N LYS A 13 -13.92 9.11 -7.11
CA LYS A 13 -12.67 9.63 -6.62
C LYS A 13 -12.59 9.49 -5.11
N ASN A 14 -11.80 8.55 -4.67
CA ASN A 14 -11.61 8.32 -3.25
C ASN A 14 -10.47 9.17 -2.74
N ARG A 15 -10.51 9.47 -1.46
CA ARG A 15 -9.48 10.26 -0.83
C ARG A 15 -8.59 9.41 0.05
N THR A 16 -7.32 9.73 0.06
CA THR A 16 -6.36 9.09 0.95
C THR A 16 -6.04 10.04 2.09
N ALA A 17 -6.21 9.58 3.31
CA ALA A 17 -5.85 10.34 4.48
C ALA A 17 -4.55 9.77 5.03
N VAL A 18 -3.58 10.65 5.30
CA VAL A 18 -2.30 10.25 5.86
C VAL A 18 -2.12 11.03 7.15
N GLU A 19 -1.90 10.31 8.24
CA GLU A 19 -1.82 10.94 9.54
C GLU A 19 -0.68 10.35 10.36
N ARG A 20 0.16 11.23 10.92
CA ARG A 20 1.17 10.79 11.87
C ARG A 20 0.50 10.78 13.23
N THR A 21 0.23 9.58 13.76
CA THR A 21 -0.56 9.43 14.96
C THR A 21 0.27 9.43 16.24
N SER A 22 1.58 9.26 16.11
CA SER A 22 2.48 9.35 17.26
C SER A 22 3.89 9.61 16.73
N GLU A 23 4.86 9.65 17.64
CA GLU A 23 6.26 9.86 17.25
C GLU A 23 6.78 8.76 16.33
N ARG A 24 6.18 7.57 16.40
CA ARG A 24 6.66 6.40 15.67
C ARG A 24 5.64 5.84 14.70
N GLU A 25 4.46 6.43 14.58
CA GLU A 25 3.38 5.80 13.83
C GLU A 25 2.79 6.69 12.77
N VAL A 26 2.50 6.09 11.62
CA VAL A 26 1.77 6.73 10.53
C VAL A 26 0.62 5.81 10.14
N VAL A 27 -0.56 6.40 9.93
CA VAL A 27 -1.73 5.66 9.49
C VAL A 27 -2.21 6.25 8.18
N VAL A 28 -2.39 5.38 7.18
CA VAL A 28 -2.94 5.76 5.90
C VAL A 28 -4.29 5.07 5.77
N THR A 29 -5.32 5.85 5.44
CA THR A 29 -6.68 5.32 5.34
C THR A 29 -7.24 5.66 3.97
N ARG A 30 -7.85 4.68 3.32
CA ARG A 30 -8.42 4.88 2.00
C ARG A 30 -9.46 3.82 1.72
N THR A 31 -10.62 4.24 1.19
CA THR A 31 -11.60 3.30 0.64
C THR A 31 -11.27 3.10 -0.84
N VAL A 32 -11.13 1.83 -1.24
CA VAL A 32 -10.79 1.50 -2.61
C VAL A 32 -11.96 0.76 -3.27
N ASN A 33 -12.00 0.80 -4.60
CA ASN A 33 -13.15 0.37 -5.39
C ASN A 33 -13.08 -1.10 -5.75
N GLY A 34 -13.25 -1.96 -4.78
CA GLY A 34 -13.29 -3.39 -5.03
C GLY A 34 -13.55 -4.18 -3.76
N PRO A 35 -13.98 -5.43 -3.90
CA PRO A 35 -14.23 -6.27 -2.74
C PRO A 35 -12.92 -6.69 -2.08
N ALA A 36 -12.99 -7.00 -0.78
CA ALA A 36 -11.78 -7.32 -0.02
C ALA A 36 -10.98 -8.47 -0.63
N ARG A 37 -11.65 -9.45 -1.20
CA ARG A 37 -10.96 -10.57 -1.84
C ARG A 37 -10.02 -10.08 -2.95
N LEU A 38 -10.54 -9.20 -3.79
CA LEU A 38 -9.78 -8.70 -4.93
C LEU A 38 -8.65 -7.76 -4.47
N VAL A 39 -8.96 -6.92 -3.48
CA VAL A 39 -7.96 -6.01 -2.94
C VAL A 39 -6.83 -6.81 -2.28
N PHE A 40 -7.19 -7.83 -1.53
CA PHE A 40 -6.20 -8.69 -0.89
C PHE A 40 -5.29 -9.35 -1.93
N GLU A 41 -5.85 -9.80 -3.03
CA GLU A 41 -5.05 -10.38 -4.11
C GLU A 41 -4.07 -9.36 -4.68
N ALA A 42 -4.51 -8.12 -4.84
CA ALA A 42 -3.63 -7.07 -5.37
C ALA A 42 -2.45 -6.79 -4.43
N TRP A 43 -2.61 -7.05 -3.15
CA TRP A 43 -1.55 -6.86 -2.16
C TRP A 43 -0.66 -8.10 -2.00
N THR A 44 -1.11 -9.27 -2.46
CA THR A 44 -0.40 -10.51 -2.13
C THR A 44 0.11 -11.27 -3.33
N LYS A 45 -0.35 -10.94 -4.53
CA LYS A 45 0.16 -11.56 -5.75
C LYS A 45 1.16 -10.62 -6.40
N ALA A 46 2.39 -11.10 -6.57
CA ALA A 46 3.46 -10.26 -7.07
C ALA A 46 3.12 -9.62 -8.42
N GLU A 47 2.48 -10.37 -9.31
CA GLU A 47 2.15 -9.87 -10.64
C GLU A 47 1.15 -8.72 -10.59
N LEU A 48 0.31 -8.68 -9.56
CA LEU A 48 -0.63 -7.58 -9.39
C LEU A 48 0.00 -6.45 -8.58
N PHE A 49 0.71 -6.81 -7.51
CA PHE A 49 1.33 -5.83 -6.63
C PHE A 49 2.27 -4.90 -7.39
N ARG A 50 3.06 -5.44 -8.29
CA ARG A 50 4.04 -4.67 -9.05
C ARG A 50 3.39 -3.67 -9.99
N ARG A 51 2.09 -3.80 -10.25
CA ARG A 51 1.41 -2.91 -11.18
C ARG A 51 0.95 -1.60 -10.53
N TRP A 52 0.88 -1.54 -9.20
CA TRP A 52 0.35 -0.34 -8.55
C TRP A 52 1.22 0.20 -7.41
N TRP A 53 2.16 -0.58 -6.91
CA TRP A 53 2.89 -0.20 -5.69
C TRP A 53 3.76 1.03 -5.86
N VAL A 54 4.42 1.18 -6.98
CA VAL A 54 5.38 2.26 -7.20
C VAL A 54 4.68 3.47 -7.81
N PRO A 55 4.73 4.64 -7.15
CA PRO A 55 4.15 5.85 -7.75
C PRO A 55 4.84 6.19 -9.05
N LYS A 56 4.07 6.38 -10.10
CA LYS A 56 4.63 6.66 -11.42
C LYS A 56 5.45 7.94 -11.44
N SER A 57 5.05 8.91 -10.60
CA SER A 57 5.75 10.20 -10.57
C SER A 57 7.14 10.10 -9.97
N TYR A 58 7.46 9.00 -9.30
CA TYR A 58 8.78 8.84 -8.69
C TYR A 58 9.84 8.44 -9.68
N GLY A 59 9.45 7.98 -10.86
CA GLY A 59 10.43 7.58 -11.87
C GLY A 59 11.22 6.35 -11.53
N LEU A 60 10.69 5.50 -10.66
CA LEU A 60 11.35 4.27 -10.27
C LEU A 60 10.90 3.12 -11.16
N THR A 61 11.81 2.20 -11.42
CA THR A 61 11.48 0.97 -12.13
C THR A 61 11.61 -0.20 -11.18
N LEU A 62 10.58 -1.00 -11.07
CA LEU A 62 10.60 -2.20 -10.23
C LEU A 62 11.24 -3.33 -11.04
N LEU A 63 12.47 -3.65 -10.70
CA LEU A 63 13.23 -4.67 -11.42
C LEU A 63 12.88 -6.07 -10.97
N SER A 64 12.57 -6.24 -9.69
CA SER A 64 12.31 -7.56 -9.13
C SER A 64 11.26 -7.43 -8.04
N CYS A 65 10.33 -8.38 -8.02
CA CYS A 65 9.25 -8.41 -7.04
C CYS A 65 9.02 -9.85 -6.64
N GLU A 66 9.62 -10.26 -5.53
CA GLU A 66 9.52 -11.63 -5.02
C GLU A 66 8.74 -11.61 -3.72
N MET A 67 7.68 -12.39 -3.65
CA MET A 67 6.80 -12.37 -2.50
C MET A 67 6.36 -13.79 -2.18
N ASP A 68 6.73 -14.27 -0.99
CA ASP A 68 6.30 -15.55 -0.47
C ASP A 68 5.32 -15.27 0.64
N VAL A 69 4.05 -15.08 0.28
CA VAL A 69 3.04 -14.53 1.20
C VAL A 69 2.47 -15.63 2.07
N ARG A 70 3.14 -15.85 3.18
CA ARG A 70 2.72 -16.78 4.23
C ARG A 70 3.46 -16.37 5.49
N VAL A 71 2.95 -16.80 6.63
CA VAL A 71 3.62 -16.48 7.89
C VAL A 71 5.04 -17.07 7.85
N GLY A 72 6.02 -16.20 8.08
CA GLY A 72 7.43 -16.59 8.01
C GLY A 72 8.02 -16.48 6.63
N GLY A 73 7.19 -16.24 5.59
CA GLY A 73 7.70 -16.04 4.25
C GLY A 73 8.33 -14.67 4.11
N ARG A 74 9.12 -14.49 3.07
CA ARG A 74 9.86 -13.24 2.89
C ARG A 74 9.46 -12.58 1.58
N TYR A 75 9.72 -11.28 1.50
CA TYR A 75 9.56 -10.55 0.25
C TYR A 75 10.83 -9.76 -0.03
N ARG A 76 11.02 -9.45 -1.31
CA ARG A 76 12.16 -8.67 -1.75
C ARG A 76 11.77 -7.87 -2.97
N LEU A 77 11.91 -6.55 -2.90
CA LEU A 77 11.62 -5.65 -3.99
C LEU A 77 12.91 -4.92 -4.36
N VAL A 78 13.22 -4.88 -5.65
CA VAL A 78 14.40 -4.18 -6.12
C VAL A 78 13.96 -3.13 -7.12
N PHE A 79 14.30 -1.89 -6.85
CA PHE A 79 13.98 -0.76 -7.71
C PHE A 79 15.24 -0.19 -8.32
N SER A 80 15.11 0.40 -9.51
CA SER A 80 16.19 1.21 -10.07
C SER A 80 15.70 2.64 -10.23
N HIS A 81 16.62 3.56 -10.03
CA HIS A 81 16.37 4.98 -10.23
C HIS A 81 17.67 5.57 -10.79
N GLN A 82 17.60 5.98 -12.04
CA GLN A 82 18.81 6.47 -12.75
C GLN A 82 19.87 5.37 -12.71
N ALA A 83 21.02 5.61 -12.13
CA ALA A 83 22.10 4.63 -12.14
C ALA A 83 22.17 3.82 -10.83
N SER A 84 21.19 3.99 -9.94
CA SER A 84 21.23 3.35 -8.63
C SER A 84 20.15 2.31 -8.50
N THR A 85 20.39 1.33 -7.63
CA THR A 85 19.37 0.37 -7.27
C THR A 85 19.10 0.44 -5.77
N MET A 86 17.86 0.11 -5.39
CA MET A 86 17.45 0.08 -3.99
C MET A 86 16.74 -1.23 -3.74
N GLU A 87 16.95 -1.77 -2.57
CA GLU A 87 16.36 -3.04 -2.20
C GLU A 87 15.54 -2.89 -0.93
N PHE A 88 14.32 -3.44 -0.94
CA PHE A 88 13.44 -3.46 0.22
C PHE A 88 13.07 -4.91 0.49
N PHE A 89 13.11 -5.31 1.74
CA PHE A 89 12.86 -6.70 2.10
C PHE A 89 12.34 -6.82 3.52
N GLY A 90 11.73 -7.96 3.79
CA GLY A 90 11.19 -8.22 5.12
C GLY A 90 10.52 -9.57 5.20
N THR A 91 9.76 -9.75 6.26
CA THR A 91 9.12 -11.02 6.58
C THR A 91 7.64 -10.79 6.87
N TYR A 92 6.79 -11.70 6.39
CA TYR A 92 5.37 -11.67 6.72
C TYR A 92 5.17 -12.29 8.09
N ARG A 93 4.49 -11.56 8.97
CA ARG A 93 4.20 -12.02 10.32
C ARG A 93 2.79 -12.51 10.51
N GLU A 94 1.87 -11.98 9.70
CA GLU A 94 0.48 -12.44 9.76
C GLU A 94 -0.11 -12.36 8.36
N VAL A 95 -0.82 -13.40 7.96
CA VAL A 95 -1.53 -13.43 6.68
C VAL A 95 -2.90 -14.03 6.97
N THR A 96 -3.89 -13.16 7.07
CA THR A 96 -5.28 -13.59 7.29
C THR A 96 -6.06 -13.20 6.04
N PRO A 97 -6.39 -14.17 5.18
CA PRO A 97 -6.97 -13.86 3.88
C PRO A 97 -8.15 -12.93 3.99
N HIS A 98 -8.10 -11.91 3.13
CA HIS A 98 -9.14 -10.93 2.92
C HIS A 98 -9.37 -9.98 4.09
N SER A 99 -8.55 -10.06 5.17
CA SER A 99 -8.78 -9.18 6.29
C SER A 99 -7.54 -8.51 6.85
N ARG A 100 -6.37 -9.18 6.85
CA ARG A 100 -5.22 -8.58 7.52
C ARG A 100 -3.90 -9.13 7.03
N LEU A 101 -2.93 -8.22 6.84
CA LEU A 101 -1.54 -8.55 6.54
C LEU A 101 -0.65 -7.80 7.51
N VAL A 102 0.39 -8.47 8.01
CA VAL A 102 1.42 -7.81 8.81
C VAL A 102 2.77 -8.24 8.27
N TRP A 103 3.61 -7.27 7.96
CA TRP A 103 4.96 -7.59 7.52
C TRP A 103 5.94 -6.60 8.10
N THR A 104 7.22 -6.96 8.04
CA THR A 104 8.30 -6.09 8.49
C THR A 104 9.02 -5.50 7.29
N ASN A 105 9.63 -4.36 7.50
CA ASN A 105 10.52 -3.74 6.55
C ASN A 105 11.88 -3.71 7.24
N GLU A 106 12.82 -4.50 6.74
CA GLU A 106 14.06 -4.80 7.46
C GLU A 106 15.29 -4.15 6.87
N GLU A 107 15.13 -3.35 5.84
CA GLU A 107 16.26 -2.73 5.16
C GLU A 107 16.87 -1.57 5.93
N GLY A 108 16.18 -1.06 6.96
CA GLY A 108 16.70 0.05 7.74
C GLY A 108 17.80 -0.38 8.71
N ASP A 109 18.68 0.56 9.02
CA ASP A 109 19.82 0.27 9.89
C ASP A 109 19.47 0.26 11.37
N ASN A 110 18.36 0.90 11.74
CA ASN A 110 18.03 1.14 13.14
C ASN A 110 16.86 0.31 13.63
N GLY A 111 16.66 -0.85 13.03
CA GLY A 111 15.58 -1.72 13.41
C GLY A 111 14.58 -1.85 12.29
N GLU A 112 13.51 -2.56 12.56
CA GLU A 112 12.53 -2.85 11.54
C GLU A 112 11.30 -1.99 11.72
N THR A 113 10.65 -1.65 10.61
CA THR A 113 9.33 -1.01 10.61
C THR A 113 8.30 -2.11 10.43
N VAL A 114 7.23 -2.08 11.21
CA VAL A 114 6.16 -3.08 11.11
C VAL A 114 4.96 -2.44 10.43
N THR A 115 4.53 -3.03 9.33
CA THR A 115 3.39 -2.55 8.57
C THR A 115 2.21 -3.51 8.76
N THR A 116 1.07 -2.96 9.14
CA THR A 116 -0.17 -3.71 9.29
C THR A 116 -1.19 -3.14 8.32
N VAL A 117 -1.76 -4.00 7.49
CA VAL A 117 -2.82 -3.58 6.56
C VAL A 117 -4.08 -4.35 6.90
N THR A 118 -5.17 -3.62 7.11
CA THR A 118 -6.47 -4.26 7.33
C THR A 118 -7.39 -3.95 6.17
N PHE A 119 -8.25 -4.91 5.86
CA PHE A 119 -9.18 -4.86 4.74
C PHE A 119 -10.58 -5.04 5.31
N ASP A 120 -11.41 -4.03 5.16
CA ASP A 120 -12.76 -4.07 5.73
C ASP A 120 -13.75 -3.76 4.63
N GLU A 121 -14.42 -4.79 4.13
CA GLU A 121 -15.33 -4.63 3.00
C GLU A 121 -16.70 -4.16 3.43
N ASN A 122 -17.26 -3.23 2.65
CA ASN A 122 -18.60 -2.74 2.87
C ASN A 122 -19.17 -2.33 1.51
N ALA A 123 -20.25 -2.98 1.12
CA ALA A 123 -20.96 -2.63 -0.11
C ALA A 123 -20.08 -2.69 -1.35
N GLY A 124 -19.23 -3.70 -1.42
CA GLY A 124 -18.39 -3.92 -2.59
C GLY A 124 -17.14 -3.07 -2.65
N LYS A 125 -16.91 -2.25 -1.64
CA LYS A 125 -15.70 -1.45 -1.52
C LYS A 125 -14.96 -1.88 -0.27
N THR A 126 -13.68 -1.56 -0.21
CA THR A 126 -12.87 -1.99 0.93
C THR A 126 -12.20 -0.79 1.56
N LEU A 127 -12.36 -0.66 2.87
CA LEU A 127 -11.62 0.33 3.63
C LEU A 127 -10.26 -0.27 3.95
N LEU A 128 -9.22 0.36 3.42
CA LEU A 128 -7.84 -0.02 3.71
C LEU A 128 -7.31 0.88 4.82
N VAL A 129 -6.71 0.26 5.83
CA VAL A 129 -5.99 1.00 6.85
C VAL A 129 -4.56 0.44 6.85
N VAL A 130 -3.60 1.28 6.53
CA VAL A 130 -2.19 0.89 6.50
C VAL A 130 -1.51 1.58 7.66
N HIS A 131 -1.03 0.80 8.61
CA HIS A 131 -0.42 1.31 9.83
C HIS A 131 1.05 0.93 9.84
N ASP A 132 1.91 1.94 9.93
CA ASP A 132 3.36 1.73 10.02
C ASP A 132 3.84 2.13 11.39
N LEU A 133 4.52 1.20 12.06
CA LEU A 133 5.17 1.45 13.34
C LEU A 133 6.67 1.41 13.13
N TYR A 134 7.30 2.57 13.30
CA TYR A 134 8.74 2.71 13.09
C TYR A 134 9.50 2.37 14.36
N PRO A 135 10.76 1.97 14.25
CA PRO A 135 11.54 1.59 15.44
C PRO A 135 11.87 2.75 16.35
N SER A 136 11.83 3.99 15.83
CA SER A 136 12.14 5.15 16.64
C SER A 136 11.54 6.38 15.99
N LYS A 137 11.48 7.47 16.78
CA LYS A 137 11.05 8.76 16.27
C LYS A 137 11.98 9.22 15.15
N GLU A 138 13.27 9.01 15.35
CA GLU A 138 14.27 9.43 14.36
C GLU A 138 14.09 8.69 13.03
N ALA A 139 13.73 7.41 13.09
CA ALA A 139 13.49 6.65 11.87
C ALA A 139 12.29 7.20 11.11
N LEU A 140 11.22 7.55 11.81
CA LEU A 140 10.06 8.11 11.15
C LEU A 140 10.36 9.51 10.62
N ASP A 141 11.07 10.32 11.40
CA ASP A 141 11.45 11.66 10.93
C ASP A 141 12.24 11.57 9.63
N ALA A 142 13.17 10.62 9.56
CA ALA A 142 13.97 10.44 8.34
C ALA A 142 13.10 9.99 7.17
N ALA A 143 12.14 9.10 7.42
CA ALA A 143 11.25 8.63 6.36
C ALA A 143 10.39 9.77 5.82
N VAL A 144 9.90 10.63 6.69
CA VAL A 144 9.12 11.79 6.26
C VAL A 144 9.98 12.73 5.43
N ALA A 145 11.20 13.01 5.91
CA ALA A 145 12.09 13.94 5.22
C ALA A 145 12.49 13.43 3.84
N SER A 146 12.62 12.13 3.68
CA SER A 146 13.04 11.55 2.40
C SER A 146 11.88 11.41 1.42
N GLY A 147 10.65 11.66 1.86
CA GLY A 147 9.47 11.48 1.02
C GLY A 147 8.97 10.05 0.99
N ALA A 148 9.56 9.16 1.78
CA ALA A 148 9.17 7.75 1.74
C ALA A 148 7.72 7.54 2.16
N THR A 149 7.20 8.41 3.04
CA THR A 149 5.82 8.27 3.49
C THR A 149 4.83 8.97 2.59
N GLY A 150 5.29 9.71 1.59
CA GLY A 150 4.43 10.56 0.77
C GLY A 150 3.89 9.90 -0.48
N GLY A 151 4.31 8.67 -0.77
CA GLY A 151 3.90 8.03 -2.01
C GLY A 151 2.59 7.26 -1.97
N MET A 152 2.07 6.98 -0.78
CA MET A 152 0.89 6.15 -0.66
C MET A 152 -0.35 6.71 -1.37
N PRO A 153 -0.62 8.02 -1.31
CA PRO A 153 -1.81 8.50 -2.03
C PRO A 153 -1.78 8.15 -3.51
N GLU A 154 -0.65 8.35 -4.15
CA GLU A 154 -0.54 8.04 -5.57
C GLU A 154 -0.59 6.53 -5.81
N SER A 155 0.08 5.75 -4.98
CA SER A 155 0.04 4.30 -5.10
C SER A 155 -1.38 3.77 -4.96
N LEU A 156 -2.15 4.31 -4.01
CA LEU A 156 -3.51 3.84 -3.81
C LEU A 156 -4.44 4.31 -4.92
N ASP A 157 -4.16 5.47 -5.54
CA ASP A 157 -4.87 5.85 -6.75
C ASP A 157 -4.63 4.82 -7.86
N GLN A 158 -3.39 4.37 -7.99
CA GLN A 158 -3.04 3.36 -8.98
C GLN A 158 -3.69 2.02 -8.67
N LEU A 159 -3.79 1.69 -7.39
CA LEU A 159 -4.50 0.49 -6.97
C LEU A 159 -5.98 0.57 -7.38
N ASP A 160 -6.61 1.73 -7.17
CA ASP A 160 -7.99 1.89 -7.57
C ASP A 160 -8.18 1.67 -9.06
N GLU A 161 -7.27 2.20 -9.87
CA GLU A 161 -7.34 2.00 -11.32
C GLU A 161 -7.23 0.53 -11.67
N LEU A 162 -6.32 -0.17 -11.00
CA LEU A 162 -6.17 -1.60 -11.24
C LEU A 162 -7.42 -2.35 -10.86
N LEU A 163 -8.01 -2.02 -9.71
CA LEU A 163 -9.20 -2.72 -9.23
C LEU A 163 -10.38 -2.54 -10.19
N VAL A 164 -10.55 -1.34 -10.71
CA VAL A 164 -11.62 -1.09 -11.68
C VAL A 164 -11.37 -1.92 -12.94
N SER A 165 -10.14 -1.98 -13.40
CA SER A 165 -9.77 -2.78 -14.55
C SER A 165 -10.06 -4.26 -14.33
N LEU A 166 -9.70 -4.79 -13.17
CA LEU A 166 -9.95 -6.18 -12.86
C LEU A 166 -11.43 -6.49 -12.74
N GLY A 167 -12.17 -5.58 -12.14
CA GLY A 167 -13.61 -5.73 -12.00
C GLY A 167 -14.31 -5.73 -13.34
N SER A 168 -13.91 -4.85 -14.23
CA SER A 168 -14.46 -4.80 -15.57
C SER A 168 -14.20 -6.09 -16.33
N SER A 169 -12.98 -6.60 -16.24
CA SER A 169 -12.64 -7.87 -16.86
C SER A 169 -13.49 -8.99 -16.34
N SER A 170 -13.70 -9.00 -15.04
CA SER A 170 -14.52 -10.01 -14.40
C SER A 170 -15.95 -9.96 -14.88
N VAL A 171 -16.46 -8.76 -15.01
CA VAL A 171 -17.85 -8.57 -15.39
C VAL A 171 -18.10 -9.02 -16.83
N THR A 172 -17.14 -8.84 -17.69
CA THR A 172 -17.34 -9.18 -19.09
C THR A 172 -17.34 -10.69 -19.32
N LYS A 173 -17.01 -11.45 -18.33
CA LYS A 173 -17.08 -12.89 -18.48
C LYS A 173 -18.45 -13.42 -18.22
#